data_eda341a434dbcb2703609bd62f5af0f3
#
_entry.id   eda341a434dbcb2703609bd62f5af0f3
#
_cell.length_a   1.000
_cell.length_b   1.000
_cell.length_c   1.000
_cell.angle_alpha   90.00
_cell.angle_beta   90.00
_cell.angle_gamma   90.00
#
_symmetry.space_group_name_H-M   'P 1'
#
loop_
_entity.id
_entity.type
_entity.pdbx_description
1 polymer ?
#
loop_
_entity_poly.entity_id
_entity_poly.type
_entity_poly.pdbx_seq_one_letter_code
_entity_poly.pdbx_strand_id
1 'polypeptide(L)'
;MEHLKINNLGPIENVDIEFGDLTFFVGPQASGKSITLEALKLIEDRDSIIETLDRYNYILGHNAKRILNVYFGEGMEKLWGDDTHLELDSKTLSLKNIPKNSSGKESSVFYMPAQRVVCMGDGYPKFFSDFSFTTPYVLREFTETLRTFLQFGLGNKDVIFPINERLKKIQKQSFEDSIFHKGEVVMDEVAGQKKMLLSVGSMKIPFMAWSAGQKEFMPLLLGFYCLSGSPSKVVKRDRYTTVIIEEPEMGLHPKAIISVLLQICELIESGYKVIISTHSSVFIEFAWAFNTLQNNCNNLHEALCSLFQVEVNSSVGKMLKGIQKKIVKTYFFSRQYDNGKVGTRDISTLDVTSDELILSEWGGISEFATRVNNVVSEFYN
;
A
#
# COMPACT_ATOMS: atom_id res chain seq x y z
N MET A 1 2.28 5.57 16.10
CA MET A 1 2.74 4.25 15.61
C MET A 1 4.23 4.36 15.33
N GLU A 2 5.05 3.79 16.21
CA GLU A 2 6.51 3.92 16.15
C GLU A 2 7.20 2.56 16.06
N HIS A 3 6.70 1.54 16.80
CA HIS A 3 7.39 0.28 16.94
C HIS A 3 6.42 -0.91 16.96
N LEU A 4 6.65 -1.91 16.09
CA LEU A 4 5.87 -3.15 16.00
C LEU A 4 6.75 -4.34 16.37
N LYS A 5 6.25 -5.16 17.31
CA LYS A 5 6.82 -6.48 17.63
C LYS A 5 5.80 -7.57 17.43
N ILE A 6 6.17 -8.60 16.69
CA ILE A 6 5.37 -9.81 16.51
C ILE A 6 6.25 -11.02 16.78
N ASN A 7 5.82 -11.89 17.68
CA ASN A 7 6.46 -13.17 17.91
C ASN A 7 5.45 -14.29 17.70
N ASN A 8 5.86 -15.34 17.01
CA ASN A 8 5.13 -16.59 16.81
C ASN A 8 3.71 -16.42 16.26
N LEU A 9 3.56 -15.63 15.18
CA LEU A 9 2.29 -15.49 14.47
C LEU A 9 2.34 -16.28 13.15
N GLY A 10 1.76 -17.47 13.11
CA GLY A 10 1.82 -18.36 11.96
C GLY A 10 3.27 -18.67 11.53
N PRO A 11 3.69 -18.32 10.30
CA PRO A 11 5.06 -18.53 9.85
C PRO A 11 6.04 -17.51 10.45
N ILE A 12 5.57 -16.42 11.04
CA ILE A 12 6.41 -15.37 11.61
C ILE A 12 6.96 -15.84 12.96
N GLU A 13 8.29 -15.93 13.08
CA GLU A 13 8.98 -16.19 14.33
C GLU A 13 9.23 -14.91 15.10
N ASN A 14 9.81 -13.92 14.42
CA ASN A 14 10.12 -12.63 15.02
C ASN A 14 10.05 -11.51 13.97
N VAL A 15 9.26 -10.48 14.27
CA VAL A 15 9.23 -9.20 13.57
C VAL A 15 9.50 -8.12 14.60
N ASP A 16 10.49 -7.28 14.33
CA ASP A 16 10.88 -6.14 15.16
C ASP A 16 11.14 -4.96 14.21
N ILE A 17 10.22 -3.97 14.19
CA ILE A 17 10.18 -2.90 13.18
C ILE A 17 9.98 -1.55 13.85
N GLU A 18 10.92 -0.64 13.66
CA GLU A 18 10.77 0.78 13.91
C GLU A 18 10.31 1.49 12.64
N PHE A 19 9.17 2.15 12.69
CA PHE A 19 8.61 2.82 11.51
C PHE A 19 9.23 4.19 11.27
N GLY A 20 9.62 4.43 10.01
CA GLY A 20 9.89 5.78 9.51
C GLY A 20 8.62 6.53 9.09
N ASP A 21 8.78 7.67 8.44
CA ASP A 21 7.69 8.32 7.71
C ASP A 21 7.29 7.50 6.47
N LEU A 22 8.28 6.84 5.84
CA LEU A 22 8.11 5.85 4.79
C LEU A 22 8.85 4.57 5.19
N THR A 23 8.15 3.43 5.16
CA THR A 23 8.76 2.14 5.49
C THR A 23 8.47 1.12 4.41
N PHE A 24 9.52 0.51 3.87
CA PHE A 24 9.43 -0.55 2.87
C PHE A 24 9.61 -1.93 3.49
N PHE A 25 8.74 -2.85 3.12
CA PHE A 25 8.85 -4.29 3.41
C PHE A 25 9.22 -5.01 2.12
N VAL A 26 10.40 -5.62 2.10
CA VAL A 26 10.92 -6.39 0.98
C VAL A 26 11.20 -7.82 1.37
N GLY A 27 11.31 -8.71 0.41
CA GLY A 27 11.60 -10.12 0.62
C GLY A 27 10.80 -11.03 -0.30
N PRO A 28 11.10 -12.34 -0.31
CA PRO A 28 10.44 -13.31 -1.19
C PRO A 28 8.92 -13.35 -1.02
N GLN A 29 8.25 -13.96 -1.97
CA GLN A 29 6.83 -14.28 -1.82
C GLN A 29 6.62 -15.22 -0.62
N ALA A 30 5.44 -15.11 0.01
CA ALA A 30 5.08 -15.89 1.20
C ALA A 30 6.05 -15.72 2.40
N SER A 31 6.78 -14.60 2.48
CA SER A 31 7.64 -14.25 3.61
C SER A 31 6.93 -13.53 4.77
N GLY A 32 5.60 -13.53 4.80
CA GLY A 32 4.82 -12.97 5.92
C GLY A 32 4.58 -11.47 5.89
N LYS A 33 4.99 -10.73 4.83
CA LYS A 33 4.77 -9.28 4.71
C LYS A 33 3.30 -8.90 4.89
N SER A 34 2.39 -9.48 4.10
CA SER A 34 0.96 -9.19 4.17
C SER A 34 0.35 -9.53 5.54
N ILE A 35 0.70 -10.69 6.10
CA ILE A 35 0.24 -11.09 7.44
C ILE A 35 0.69 -10.06 8.49
N THR A 36 1.93 -9.56 8.40
CA THR A 36 2.45 -8.52 9.29
C THR A 36 1.67 -7.21 9.15
N LEU A 37 1.36 -6.79 7.91
CA LEU A 37 0.59 -5.57 7.63
C LEU A 37 -0.87 -5.69 8.11
N GLU A 38 -1.50 -6.83 7.89
CA GLU A 38 -2.84 -7.12 8.39
C GLU A 38 -2.85 -7.18 9.94
N ALA A 39 -1.85 -7.81 10.56
CA ALA A 39 -1.73 -7.84 12.03
C ALA A 39 -1.52 -6.43 12.61
N LEU A 40 -0.74 -5.59 11.95
CA LEU A 40 -0.57 -4.17 12.29
C LEU A 40 -1.91 -3.43 12.27
N LYS A 41 -2.71 -3.59 11.21
CA LYS A 41 -4.04 -2.99 11.15
C LYS A 41 -4.96 -3.56 12.23
N LEU A 42 -4.91 -4.86 12.49
CA LEU A 42 -5.74 -5.49 13.53
C LEU A 42 -5.47 -4.91 14.91
N ILE A 43 -4.20 -4.73 15.31
CA ILE A 43 -3.88 -4.18 16.63
C ILE A 43 -4.23 -2.70 16.75
N GLU A 44 -4.03 -1.92 15.70
CA GLU A 44 -4.30 -0.47 15.74
C GLU A 44 -5.80 -0.16 15.66
N ASP A 45 -6.52 -0.82 14.77
CA ASP A 45 -7.91 -0.51 14.42
C ASP A 45 -8.90 -1.57 14.93
N ARG A 46 -8.51 -2.41 15.88
CA ARG A 46 -9.32 -3.52 16.42
C ARG A 46 -10.77 -3.11 16.68
N ASP A 47 -10.99 -2.00 17.35
CA ASP A 47 -12.32 -1.56 17.76
C ASP A 47 -13.20 -1.21 16.56
N SER A 48 -12.64 -0.48 15.60
CA SER A 48 -13.34 -0.15 14.35
C SER A 48 -13.63 -1.39 13.50
N ILE A 49 -12.73 -2.38 13.51
CA ILE A 49 -12.92 -3.66 12.81
C ILE A 49 -14.10 -4.42 13.40
N ILE A 50 -14.13 -4.57 14.73
CA ILE A 50 -15.24 -5.28 15.42
C ILE A 50 -16.56 -4.57 15.18
N GLU A 51 -16.61 -3.24 15.29
CA GLU A 51 -17.83 -2.46 15.03
C GLU A 51 -18.30 -2.60 13.57
N THR A 52 -17.37 -2.61 12.62
CA THR A 52 -17.71 -2.80 11.21
C THR A 52 -18.29 -4.19 10.97
N LEU A 53 -17.67 -5.23 11.52
CA LEU A 53 -18.17 -6.60 11.39
C LEU A 53 -19.56 -6.77 12.04
N ASP A 54 -19.79 -6.16 13.20
CA ASP A 54 -21.09 -6.16 13.85
C ASP A 54 -22.16 -5.45 13.01
N ARG A 55 -21.84 -4.30 12.42
CA ARG A 55 -22.72 -3.55 11.49
C ARG A 55 -23.15 -4.38 10.28
N TYR A 56 -22.29 -5.29 9.82
CA TYR A 56 -22.62 -6.24 8.74
C TYR A 56 -23.18 -7.57 9.26
N ASN A 57 -23.68 -7.61 10.51
CA ASN A 57 -24.34 -8.76 11.14
C ASN A 57 -23.44 -10.01 11.30
N TYR A 58 -22.10 -9.82 11.44
CA TYR A 58 -21.23 -10.92 11.78
C TYR A 58 -21.35 -11.26 13.26
N ILE A 59 -21.87 -12.45 13.57
CA ILE A 59 -21.97 -12.94 14.95
C ILE A 59 -20.61 -13.48 15.39
N LEU A 60 -19.80 -12.61 15.99
CA LEU A 60 -18.44 -12.96 16.42
C LEU A 60 -18.43 -13.67 17.78
N GLY A 61 -19.31 -13.27 18.69
CA GLY A 61 -19.37 -13.73 20.06
C GLY A 61 -18.04 -13.51 20.79
N HIS A 62 -17.73 -14.39 21.75
CA HIS A 62 -16.44 -14.37 22.45
C HIS A 62 -15.41 -15.33 21.82
N ASN A 63 -15.66 -15.82 20.59
CA ASN A 63 -14.79 -16.77 19.93
C ASN A 63 -13.73 -16.03 19.08
N ALA A 64 -12.55 -15.84 19.65
CA ALA A 64 -11.43 -15.20 18.99
C ALA A 64 -10.98 -15.90 17.69
N LYS A 65 -11.04 -17.23 17.62
CA LYS A 65 -10.71 -17.98 16.40
C LYS A 65 -11.65 -17.67 15.25
N ARG A 66 -12.95 -17.45 15.56
CA ARG A 66 -13.91 -16.98 14.53
C ARG A 66 -13.54 -15.60 13.99
N ILE A 67 -13.10 -14.70 14.86
CA ILE A 67 -12.67 -13.37 14.45
C ILE A 67 -11.47 -13.45 13.53
N LEU A 68 -10.47 -14.30 13.84
CA LEU A 68 -9.30 -14.50 12.99
C LEU A 68 -9.69 -15.03 11.60
N ASN A 69 -10.61 -15.98 11.51
CA ASN A 69 -11.13 -16.47 10.24
C ASN A 69 -11.85 -15.40 9.43
N VAL A 70 -12.64 -14.55 10.08
CA VAL A 70 -13.37 -13.46 9.40
C VAL A 70 -12.41 -12.35 9.00
N TYR A 71 -11.34 -12.14 9.75
CA TYR A 71 -10.39 -11.07 9.49
C TYR A 71 -9.33 -11.46 8.45
N PHE A 72 -8.59 -12.54 8.67
CA PHE A 72 -7.52 -12.99 7.78
C PHE A 72 -7.99 -13.93 6.64
N GLY A 73 -9.17 -14.52 6.77
CA GLY A 73 -9.72 -15.52 5.85
C GLY A 73 -9.90 -16.88 6.52
N GLU A 74 -10.67 -17.76 5.87
CA GLU A 74 -11.00 -19.10 6.38
C GLU A 74 -9.74 -19.96 6.56
N GLY A 75 -9.68 -20.68 7.68
CA GLY A 75 -8.54 -21.55 8.03
C GLY A 75 -7.41 -20.81 8.72
N MET A 76 -7.51 -19.49 8.88
CA MET A 76 -6.46 -18.67 9.46
C MET A 76 -6.52 -18.59 10.99
N GLU A 77 -7.45 -19.27 11.65
CA GLU A 77 -7.49 -19.38 13.12
C GLU A 77 -6.25 -20.01 13.72
N LYS A 78 -5.48 -20.77 12.91
CA LYS A 78 -4.22 -21.40 13.32
C LYS A 78 -3.02 -20.45 13.32
N LEU A 79 -3.17 -19.23 12.79
CA LEU A 79 -2.12 -18.22 12.83
C LEU A 79 -1.73 -17.84 14.26
N TRP A 80 -2.67 -17.92 15.20
CA TRP A 80 -2.48 -17.48 16.58
C TRP A 80 -2.37 -18.68 17.51
N GLY A 81 -1.18 -18.91 18.06
CA GLY A 81 -0.87 -19.91 19.09
C GLY A 81 -0.90 -19.32 20.51
N ASP A 82 -0.64 -20.14 21.50
CA ASP A 82 -0.60 -19.71 22.91
C ASP A 82 0.61 -18.81 23.22
N ASP A 83 1.68 -18.94 22.45
CA ASP A 83 2.94 -18.18 22.53
C ASP A 83 2.99 -16.98 21.56
N THR A 84 1.90 -16.71 20.85
CA THR A 84 1.83 -15.56 19.96
C THR A 84 1.76 -14.27 20.78
N HIS A 85 2.68 -13.36 20.50
CA HIS A 85 2.74 -12.02 21.07
C HIS A 85 2.71 -10.97 19.96
N LEU A 86 1.81 -10.01 20.12
CA LEU A 86 1.66 -8.87 19.20
C LEU A 86 1.64 -7.59 20.03
N GLU A 87 2.60 -6.71 19.75
CA GLU A 87 2.76 -5.41 20.42
C GLU A 87 2.99 -4.31 19.42
N LEU A 88 2.26 -3.20 19.60
CA LEU A 88 2.43 -1.97 18.83
C LEU A 88 2.59 -0.81 19.81
N ASP A 89 3.76 -0.19 19.81
CA ASP A 89 4.14 0.78 20.84
C ASP A 89 3.97 0.16 22.25
N SER A 90 3.08 0.70 23.07
CA SER A 90 2.72 0.15 24.38
C SER A 90 1.43 -0.69 24.39
N LYS A 91 0.81 -0.91 23.23
CA LYS A 91 -0.42 -1.70 23.11
C LYS A 91 -0.07 -3.15 22.86
N THR A 92 -0.61 -4.05 23.63
CA THR A 92 -0.52 -5.49 23.38
C THR A 92 -1.87 -6.07 22.97
N LEU A 93 -1.87 -6.94 21.96
CA LEU A 93 -3.05 -7.66 21.54
C LEU A 93 -2.92 -9.13 21.92
N SER A 94 -3.85 -9.63 22.71
CA SER A 94 -3.99 -11.06 23.02
C SER A 94 -5.26 -11.61 22.41
N LEU A 95 -5.27 -12.91 22.14
CA LEU A 95 -6.43 -13.61 21.58
C LEU A 95 -7.71 -13.37 22.42
N LYS A 96 -7.56 -13.28 23.74
CA LYS A 96 -8.67 -13.03 24.68
C LYS A 96 -9.22 -11.61 24.63
N ASN A 97 -8.42 -10.66 24.11
CA ASN A 97 -8.81 -9.25 24.08
C ASN A 97 -9.46 -8.85 22.73
N ILE A 98 -9.28 -9.66 21.66
CA ILE A 98 -9.85 -9.36 20.34
C ILE A 98 -11.39 -9.24 20.41
N PRO A 99 -12.15 -10.15 21.06
CA PRO A 99 -13.61 -10.10 21.03
C PRO A 99 -14.27 -9.16 22.06
N LYS A 100 -13.49 -8.34 22.78
CA LYS A 100 -14.08 -7.39 23.74
C LYS A 100 -14.83 -6.27 23.06
N ASN A 101 -15.78 -5.65 23.80
CA ASN A 101 -16.59 -4.54 23.29
C ASN A 101 -15.73 -3.44 22.67
N SER A 102 -16.21 -2.87 21.57
CA SER A 102 -15.59 -1.72 20.91
C SER A 102 -15.66 -0.48 21.80
N SER A 103 -14.63 0.35 21.73
CA SER A 103 -14.58 1.67 22.39
C SER A 103 -15.15 2.78 21.50
N GLY A 104 -15.66 2.48 20.32
CA GLY A 104 -16.15 3.47 19.34
C GLY A 104 -15.03 4.26 18.66
N LYS A 105 -13.77 3.81 18.75
CA LYS A 105 -12.62 4.45 18.08
C LYS A 105 -12.72 4.27 16.57
N GLU A 106 -12.64 5.39 15.82
CA GLU A 106 -12.58 5.35 14.35
C GLU A 106 -11.25 4.72 13.86
N SER A 107 -11.26 4.13 12.67
CA SER A 107 -10.06 3.57 12.03
C SER A 107 -9.03 4.66 11.75
N SER A 108 -7.77 4.40 12.11
CA SER A 108 -6.62 5.29 11.89
C SER A 108 -5.67 4.80 10.78
N VAL A 109 -5.86 3.57 10.30
CA VAL A 109 -5.07 2.96 9.23
C VAL A 109 -5.91 2.85 7.95
N PHE A 110 -5.47 3.50 6.88
CA PHE A 110 -6.01 3.30 5.54
C PHE A 110 -5.23 2.19 4.84
N TYR A 111 -5.89 1.09 4.50
CA TYR A 111 -5.24 -0.09 3.94
C TYR A 111 -5.62 -0.29 2.47
N MET A 112 -4.63 -0.33 1.58
CA MET A 112 -4.77 -0.64 0.16
C MET A 112 -4.15 -2.02 -0.11
N PRO A 113 -4.96 -3.08 -0.27
CA PRO A 113 -4.46 -4.45 -0.43
C PRO A 113 -3.85 -4.70 -1.81
N ALA A 114 -3.06 -5.79 -1.94
CA ALA A 114 -2.42 -6.17 -3.20
C ALA A 114 -3.44 -6.54 -4.29
N GLN A 115 -4.44 -7.36 -3.98
CA GLN A 115 -5.42 -7.88 -4.95
C GLN A 115 -6.55 -6.88 -5.25
N ARG A 116 -6.20 -5.64 -5.58
CA ARG A 116 -7.15 -4.53 -5.74
C ARG A 116 -8.17 -4.71 -6.85
N VAL A 117 -7.81 -5.40 -7.92
CA VAL A 117 -8.74 -5.65 -9.04
C VAL A 117 -9.98 -6.44 -8.61
N VAL A 118 -9.85 -7.29 -7.59
CA VAL A 118 -10.98 -8.07 -7.02
C VAL A 118 -12.02 -7.18 -6.35
N CYS A 119 -11.62 -5.97 -5.93
CA CYS A 119 -12.54 -4.95 -5.42
C CYS A 119 -13.59 -4.54 -6.46
N MET A 120 -13.23 -4.63 -7.74
CA MET A 120 -14.06 -4.17 -8.83
C MET A 120 -14.90 -5.33 -9.36
N GLY A 121 -16.22 -5.10 -9.43
CA GLY A 121 -17.10 -5.92 -10.25
C GLY A 121 -16.91 -5.56 -11.74
N ASP A 122 -17.96 -5.48 -12.48
CA ASP A 122 -17.96 -5.05 -13.87
C ASP A 122 -17.91 -3.51 -13.97
N GLY A 123 -16.77 -2.94 -13.56
CA GLY A 123 -16.51 -1.49 -13.61
C GLY A 123 -17.11 -0.67 -12.47
N TYR A 124 -17.48 -1.30 -11.35
CA TYR A 124 -17.90 -0.62 -10.11
C TYR A 124 -17.42 -1.40 -8.88
N PRO A 125 -17.05 -0.74 -7.76
CA PRO A 125 -16.67 -1.45 -6.54
C PRO A 125 -17.81 -2.28 -5.98
N LYS A 126 -17.51 -3.50 -5.57
CA LYS A 126 -18.46 -4.42 -4.92
C LYS A 126 -18.91 -3.90 -3.56
N PHE A 127 -20.02 -4.42 -3.04
CA PHE A 127 -20.42 -4.20 -1.66
C PHE A 127 -19.59 -5.08 -0.71
N PHE A 128 -19.44 -4.65 0.53
CA PHE A 128 -18.81 -5.45 1.58
C PHE A 128 -19.44 -6.84 1.71
N SER A 129 -20.75 -6.93 1.55
CA SER A 129 -21.55 -8.16 1.64
C SER A 129 -21.43 -9.08 0.42
N ASP A 130 -20.91 -8.60 -0.71
CA ASP A 130 -20.75 -9.41 -1.94
C ASP A 130 -19.56 -10.39 -1.84
N PHE A 131 -18.72 -10.19 -0.83
CA PHE A 131 -17.59 -11.07 -0.57
C PHE A 131 -17.96 -12.21 0.37
N SER A 132 -17.36 -13.39 0.14
CA SER A 132 -17.45 -14.47 1.11
C SER A 132 -16.73 -14.10 2.41
N PHE A 133 -17.07 -14.76 3.50
CA PHE A 133 -16.37 -14.59 4.77
C PHE A 133 -14.91 -15.08 4.72
N THR A 134 -14.55 -15.83 3.69
CA THR A 134 -13.16 -16.27 3.38
C THR A 134 -12.30 -15.19 2.80
N THR A 135 -12.89 -14.06 2.38
CA THR A 135 -12.13 -12.91 1.84
C THR A 135 -11.58 -12.09 3.01
N PRO A 136 -10.27 -11.72 3.00
CA PRO A 136 -9.69 -10.89 4.05
C PRO A 136 -10.47 -9.60 4.30
N TYR A 137 -10.61 -9.23 5.56
CA TYR A 137 -11.34 -8.02 5.97
C TYR A 137 -10.82 -6.76 5.28
N VAL A 138 -9.50 -6.61 5.18
CA VAL A 138 -8.86 -5.43 4.60
C VAL A 138 -9.30 -5.17 3.15
N LEU A 139 -9.50 -6.24 2.37
CA LEU A 139 -10.00 -6.14 0.99
C LEU A 139 -11.46 -5.68 0.97
N ARG A 140 -12.29 -6.22 1.84
CA ARG A 140 -13.71 -5.86 1.95
C ARG A 140 -13.89 -4.42 2.41
N GLU A 141 -13.16 -4.00 3.44
CA GLU A 141 -13.19 -2.63 3.97
C GLU A 141 -12.72 -1.61 2.92
N PHE A 142 -11.63 -1.92 2.22
CA PHE A 142 -11.12 -1.08 1.15
C PHE A 142 -12.16 -0.90 0.04
N THR A 143 -12.75 -2.00 -0.41
CA THR A 143 -13.81 -1.99 -1.44
C THR A 143 -14.99 -1.13 -1.04
N GLU A 144 -15.48 -1.28 0.21
CA GLU A 144 -16.60 -0.50 0.72
C GLU A 144 -16.26 0.99 0.82
N THR A 145 -15.01 1.31 1.17
CA THR A 145 -14.51 2.69 1.19
C THR A 145 -14.53 3.30 -0.21
N LEU A 146 -14.03 2.57 -1.22
CA LEU A 146 -14.07 3.01 -2.62
C LEU A 146 -15.49 3.19 -3.14
N ARG A 147 -16.38 2.24 -2.82
CA ARG A 147 -17.78 2.31 -3.22
C ARG A 147 -18.47 3.54 -2.65
N THR A 148 -18.32 3.75 -1.36
CA THR A 148 -18.89 4.89 -0.64
C THR A 148 -18.31 6.22 -1.16
N PHE A 149 -17.03 6.25 -1.46
CA PHE A 149 -16.39 7.42 -2.05
C PHE A 149 -16.93 7.75 -3.45
N LEU A 150 -17.07 6.76 -4.32
CA LEU A 150 -17.63 6.96 -5.67
C LEU A 150 -19.10 7.40 -5.61
N GLN A 151 -19.88 6.77 -4.72
CA GLN A 151 -21.31 7.04 -4.64
C GLN A 151 -21.64 8.41 -4.06
N PHE A 152 -20.89 8.84 -3.04
CA PHE A 152 -21.24 10.04 -2.25
C PHE A 152 -20.11 11.06 -2.14
N GLY A 153 -18.86 10.67 -2.43
CA GLY A 153 -17.68 11.49 -2.20
C GLY A 153 -17.27 12.36 -3.40
N LEU A 154 -17.63 11.98 -4.60
CA LEU A 154 -17.31 12.71 -5.83
C LEU A 154 -18.40 13.69 -6.28
N GLY A 155 -19.58 13.67 -5.63
CA GLY A 155 -20.73 14.45 -6.06
C GLY A 155 -21.27 13.98 -7.41
N ASN A 156 -21.79 14.92 -8.23
CA ASN A 156 -22.36 14.62 -9.54
C ASN A 156 -21.31 14.64 -10.68
N LYS A 157 -20.06 14.24 -10.40
CA LYS A 157 -19.02 14.19 -11.42
C LYS A 157 -19.11 12.90 -12.22
N ASP A 158 -19.25 13.03 -13.53
CA ASP A 158 -19.22 11.90 -14.46
C ASP A 158 -17.79 11.49 -14.82
N VAL A 159 -16.81 12.41 -14.73
CA VAL A 159 -15.38 12.13 -14.97
C VAL A 159 -14.72 11.72 -13.68
N ILE A 160 -14.18 10.47 -13.66
CA ILE A 160 -13.44 9.89 -12.53
C ILE A 160 -11.93 10.12 -12.68
N PHE A 161 -11.42 10.13 -13.89
CA PHE A 161 -10.04 10.52 -14.19
C PHE A 161 -10.02 11.30 -15.51
N PRO A 162 -9.34 12.45 -15.55
CA PRO A 162 -8.61 13.10 -14.45
C PRO A 162 -9.52 14.00 -13.58
N ILE A 163 -9.25 14.02 -12.26
CA ILE A 163 -9.88 15.00 -11.35
C ILE A 163 -8.82 16.03 -10.93
N ASN A 164 -8.93 17.25 -11.42
CA ASN A 164 -7.93 18.32 -11.21
C ASN A 164 -7.77 18.73 -9.74
N GLU A 165 -8.85 18.66 -8.95
CA GLU A 165 -8.83 19.04 -7.53
C GLU A 165 -8.18 17.97 -6.63
N ARG A 166 -7.84 16.80 -7.19
CA ARG A 166 -7.28 15.66 -6.45
C ARG A 166 -5.87 15.25 -6.88
N LEU A 167 -5.42 15.75 -8.02
CA LEU A 167 -4.08 15.47 -8.54
C LEU A 167 -3.38 16.79 -8.89
N LYS A 168 -2.09 16.90 -8.57
CA LYS A 168 -1.26 17.98 -9.12
C LYS A 168 -1.07 17.78 -10.61
N LYS A 169 -0.88 18.89 -11.35
CA LYS A 169 -0.79 18.87 -12.82
C LYS A 169 0.24 17.86 -13.35
N ILE A 170 1.42 17.79 -12.72
CA ILE A 170 2.49 16.86 -13.13
C ILE A 170 2.09 15.41 -12.87
N GLN A 171 1.46 15.10 -11.74
CA GLN A 171 0.99 13.74 -11.44
C GLN A 171 -0.10 13.30 -12.40
N LYS A 172 -1.07 14.19 -12.68
CA LYS A 172 -2.10 13.97 -13.70
C LYS A 172 -1.47 13.63 -15.05
N GLN A 173 -0.56 14.49 -15.54
CA GLN A 173 0.14 14.29 -16.81
C GLN A 173 0.89 12.95 -16.82
N SER A 174 1.57 12.63 -15.74
CA SER A 174 2.33 11.38 -15.61
C SER A 174 1.43 10.14 -15.69
N PHE A 175 0.24 10.15 -15.08
CA PHE A 175 -0.73 9.05 -15.19
C PHE A 175 -1.38 9.01 -16.57
N GLU A 176 -1.68 10.16 -17.17
CA GLU A 176 -2.18 10.25 -18.55
C GLU A 176 -1.20 9.62 -19.53
N ASP A 177 0.09 9.93 -19.40
CA ASP A 177 1.12 9.45 -20.33
C ASP A 177 1.51 7.99 -20.10
N SER A 178 1.53 7.52 -18.82
CA SER A 178 2.06 6.20 -18.48
C SER A 178 1.00 5.10 -18.35
N ILE A 179 -0.28 5.45 -18.12
CA ILE A 179 -1.33 4.47 -17.79
C ILE A 179 -2.54 4.61 -18.71
N PHE A 180 -3.10 5.80 -18.85
CA PHE A 180 -4.35 6.01 -19.58
C PHE A 180 -4.18 6.48 -21.01
N HIS A 181 -2.95 6.85 -21.43
CA HIS A 181 -2.62 7.26 -22.82
C HIS A 181 -3.61 8.30 -23.38
N LYS A 182 -3.84 9.38 -22.61
CA LYS A 182 -4.80 10.44 -22.88
C LYS A 182 -6.27 10.03 -22.87
N GLY A 183 -6.58 8.82 -22.38
CA GLY A 183 -7.95 8.39 -22.13
C GLY A 183 -8.50 8.98 -20.84
N GLU A 184 -9.81 9.16 -20.78
CA GLU A 184 -10.55 9.61 -19.60
C GLU A 184 -11.32 8.43 -19.00
N VAL A 185 -11.33 8.30 -17.68
CA VAL A 185 -12.24 7.37 -17.03
C VAL A 185 -13.51 8.12 -16.67
N VAL A 186 -14.63 7.65 -17.21
CA VAL A 186 -15.94 8.25 -17.01
C VAL A 186 -16.89 7.27 -16.34
N MET A 187 -17.82 7.79 -15.55
CA MET A 187 -18.97 7.02 -15.03
C MET A 187 -20.12 7.20 -16.02
N ASP A 188 -20.64 6.10 -16.53
CA ASP A 188 -21.75 6.12 -17.47
C ASP A 188 -22.79 5.05 -17.13
N GLU A 189 -23.98 5.18 -17.66
CA GLU A 189 -25.03 4.18 -17.52
C GLU A 189 -24.91 3.13 -18.63
N VAL A 190 -24.72 1.87 -18.20
CA VAL A 190 -24.68 0.72 -19.10
C VAL A 190 -25.71 -0.30 -18.62
N ALA A 191 -26.74 -0.57 -19.42
CA ALA A 191 -27.81 -1.50 -19.11
C ALA A 191 -28.50 -1.22 -17.74
N GLY A 192 -28.74 0.07 -17.42
CA GLY A 192 -29.39 0.50 -16.19
C GLY A 192 -28.48 0.50 -14.95
N GLN A 193 -27.18 0.30 -15.11
CA GLN A 193 -26.18 0.33 -14.04
C GLN A 193 -25.08 1.35 -14.31
N LYS A 194 -24.65 2.06 -13.27
CA LYS A 194 -23.48 2.94 -13.36
C LYS A 194 -22.20 2.11 -13.42
N LYS A 195 -21.40 2.32 -14.46
CA LYS A 195 -20.12 1.62 -14.68
C LYS A 195 -19.03 2.58 -15.12
N MET A 196 -17.81 2.29 -14.72
CA MET A 196 -16.65 3.00 -15.25
C MET A 196 -16.32 2.51 -16.66
N LEU A 197 -16.14 3.45 -17.57
CA LEU A 197 -15.69 3.23 -18.92
C LEU A 197 -14.42 4.04 -19.17
N LEU A 198 -13.51 3.51 -19.98
CA LEU A 198 -12.37 4.27 -20.50
C LEU A 198 -12.77 4.88 -21.83
N SER A 199 -12.81 6.22 -21.88
CA SER A 199 -13.12 6.99 -23.06
C SER A 199 -11.84 7.35 -23.79
N VAL A 200 -11.68 6.87 -25.03
CA VAL A 200 -10.53 7.16 -25.89
C VAL A 200 -11.06 7.60 -27.27
N GLY A 201 -10.97 8.90 -27.57
CA GLY A 201 -11.60 9.46 -28.76
C GLY A 201 -13.12 9.25 -28.75
N SER A 202 -13.65 8.57 -29.74
CA SER A 202 -15.09 8.24 -29.83
C SER A 202 -15.47 6.89 -29.17
N MET A 203 -14.49 6.11 -28.71
CA MET A 203 -14.73 4.80 -28.13
C MET A 203 -14.91 4.87 -26.61
N LYS A 204 -15.87 4.11 -26.10
CA LYS A 204 -16.06 3.84 -24.66
C LYS A 204 -15.77 2.38 -24.39
N ILE A 205 -14.68 2.09 -23.72
CA ILE A 205 -14.18 0.73 -23.46
C ILE A 205 -14.64 0.28 -22.07
N PRO A 206 -15.41 -0.83 -21.95
CA PRO A 206 -15.83 -1.38 -20.67
C PRO A 206 -14.63 -1.83 -19.82
N PHE A 207 -14.76 -1.73 -18.50
CA PHE A 207 -13.71 -2.06 -17.54
C PHE A 207 -13.07 -3.44 -17.79
N MET A 208 -13.86 -4.46 -18.11
CA MET A 208 -13.35 -5.81 -18.36
C MET A 208 -12.39 -5.91 -19.54
N ALA A 209 -12.48 -4.98 -20.50
CA ALA A 209 -11.60 -4.89 -21.67
C ALA A 209 -10.35 -4.02 -21.47
N TRP A 210 -10.20 -3.38 -20.30
CA TRP A 210 -9.00 -2.60 -19.99
C TRP A 210 -7.77 -3.49 -19.86
N SER A 211 -6.58 -2.92 -20.02
CA SER A 211 -5.32 -3.61 -19.74
C SER A 211 -5.22 -4.01 -18.26
N ALA A 212 -4.39 -5.03 -17.96
CA ALA A 212 -4.17 -5.45 -16.57
C ALA A 212 -3.69 -4.30 -15.69
N GLY A 213 -2.71 -3.51 -16.18
CA GLY A 213 -2.19 -2.36 -15.43
C GLY A 213 -3.25 -1.29 -15.14
N GLN A 214 -4.14 -0.99 -16.10
CA GLN A 214 -5.24 -0.05 -15.88
C GLN A 214 -6.24 -0.55 -14.82
N LYS A 215 -6.57 -1.85 -14.87
CA LYS A 215 -7.46 -2.48 -13.88
C LYS A 215 -6.88 -2.46 -12.47
N GLU A 216 -5.59 -2.78 -12.32
CA GLU A 216 -4.90 -2.77 -11.03
C GLU A 216 -4.71 -1.34 -10.49
N PHE A 217 -4.42 -0.40 -11.38
CA PHE A 217 -4.19 0.99 -10.99
C PHE A 217 -5.46 1.73 -10.58
N MET A 218 -6.61 1.43 -11.20
CA MET A 218 -7.83 2.20 -10.95
C MET A 218 -8.27 2.19 -9.48
N PRO A 219 -8.35 1.05 -8.78
CA PRO A 219 -8.65 1.04 -7.35
C PRO A 219 -7.57 1.76 -6.51
N LEU A 220 -6.29 1.65 -6.89
CA LEU A 220 -5.20 2.36 -6.24
C LEU A 220 -5.37 3.88 -6.35
N LEU A 221 -5.69 4.38 -7.55
CA LEU A 221 -5.98 5.79 -7.81
C LEU A 221 -7.15 6.30 -6.97
N LEU A 222 -8.23 5.52 -6.88
CA LEU A 222 -9.38 5.86 -6.03
C LEU A 222 -8.99 5.90 -4.55
N GLY A 223 -8.12 5.02 -4.09
CA GLY A 223 -7.53 5.06 -2.75
C GLY A 223 -6.75 6.35 -2.50
N PHE A 224 -5.92 6.78 -3.45
CA PHE A 224 -5.23 8.08 -3.38
C PHE A 224 -6.22 9.25 -3.37
N TYR A 225 -7.31 9.19 -4.13
CA TYR A 225 -8.34 10.22 -4.11
C TYR A 225 -9.06 10.32 -2.76
N CYS A 226 -9.18 9.22 -2.02
CA CYS A 226 -9.71 9.25 -0.66
C CYS A 226 -8.82 10.05 0.31
N LEU A 227 -7.49 10.05 0.09
CA LEU A 227 -6.49 10.62 0.99
C LEU A 227 -6.00 12.00 0.56
N SER A 228 -6.05 12.32 -0.74
CA SER A 228 -5.49 13.54 -1.33
C SER A 228 -6.57 14.50 -1.86
N GLY A 229 -6.19 15.75 -2.07
CA GLY A 229 -7.03 16.79 -2.66
C GLY A 229 -8.10 17.34 -1.71
N SER A 230 -9.23 17.78 -2.26
CA SER A 230 -10.31 18.37 -1.47
C SER A 230 -10.94 17.38 -0.50
N PRO A 231 -11.26 17.80 0.75
CA PRO A 231 -11.91 16.93 1.73
C PRO A 231 -13.21 16.32 1.18
N SER A 232 -13.39 15.02 1.43
CA SER A 232 -14.64 14.34 1.13
C SER A 232 -15.58 14.41 2.35
N LYS A 233 -16.87 14.60 2.11
CA LYS A 233 -17.89 14.55 3.18
C LYS A 233 -18.09 13.13 3.74
N VAL A 234 -17.66 12.12 3.00
CA VAL A 234 -17.92 10.72 3.29
C VAL A 234 -16.70 10.00 3.83
N VAL A 235 -15.53 10.21 3.18
CA VAL A 235 -14.26 9.68 3.66
C VAL A 235 -13.55 10.77 4.45
N LYS A 236 -13.65 10.69 5.78
CA LYS A 236 -12.99 11.60 6.71
C LYS A 236 -11.50 11.27 6.77
N ARG A 237 -10.71 11.83 5.85
CA ARG A 237 -9.28 11.55 5.74
C ARG A 237 -8.48 11.90 6.99
N ASP A 238 -8.91 12.92 7.74
CA ASP A 238 -8.22 13.44 8.93
C ASP A 238 -8.16 12.44 10.09
N ARG A 239 -8.95 11.37 10.03
CA ARG A 239 -8.86 10.25 10.99
C ARG A 239 -7.66 9.35 10.73
N TYR A 240 -7.21 9.26 9.48
CA TYR A 240 -6.11 8.38 9.10
C TYR A 240 -4.77 9.04 9.41
N THR A 241 -3.91 8.31 10.11
CA THR A 241 -2.53 8.71 10.40
C THR A 241 -1.51 7.83 9.66
N THR A 242 -1.94 6.63 9.27
CA THR A 242 -1.09 5.64 8.61
C THR A 242 -1.77 5.12 7.35
N VAL A 243 -0.98 4.97 6.29
CA VAL A 243 -1.41 4.40 5.02
C VAL A 243 -0.56 3.16 4.73
N ILE A 244 -1.22 2.02 4.55
CA ILE A 244 -0.58 0.77 4.13
C ILE A 244 -0.91 0.53 2.66
N ILE A 245 0.10 0.23 1.85
CA ILE A 245 -0.07 -0.06 0.43
C ILE A 245 0.69 -1.35 0.11
N GLU A 246 -0.04 -2.39 -0.26
CA GLU A 246 0.60 -3.63 -0.71
C GLU A 246 0.82 -3.58 -2.22
N GLU A 247 2.04 -3.92 -2.63
CA GLU A 247 2.46 -4.10 -4.03
C GLU A 247 1.89 -3.03 -4.99
N PRO A 248 2.18 -1.73 -4.75
CA PRO A 248 1.63 -0.64 -5.58
C PRO A 248 2.07 -0.71 -7.04
N GLU A 249 3.13 -1.45 -7.33
CA GLU A 249 3.70 -1.68 -8.67
C GLU A 249 2.94 -2.71 -9.52
N MET A 250 2.02 -3.48 -8.93
CA MET A 250 1.40 -4.62 -9.59
C MET A 250 0.78 -4.23 -10.95
N GLY A 251 1.21 -4.93 -12.01
CA GLY A 251 0.73 -4.71 -13.37
C GLY A 251 1.21 -3.41 -14.04
N LEU A 252 2.05 -2.60 -13.38
CA LEU A 252 2.48 -1.30 -13.88
C LEU A 252 3.84 -1.37 -14.59
N HIS A 253 3.96 -0.59 -15.66
CA HIS A 253 5.25 -0.32 -16.30
C HIS A 253 6.13 0.56 -15.37
N PRO A 254 7.48 0.42 -15.35
CA PRO A 254 8.38 1.20 -14.49
C PRO A 254 8.11 2.71 -14.48
N LYS A 255 7.81 3.33 -15.62
CA LYS A 255 7.43 4.75 -15.70
C LYS A 255 6.18 5.09 -14.87
N ALA A 256 5.20 4.18 -14.86
CA ALA A 256 3.98 4.35 -14.06
C ALA A 256 4.28 4.19 -12.57
N ILE A 257 5.22 3.31 -12.18
CA ILE A 257 5.65 3.13 -10.79
C ILE A 257 6.27 4.43 -10.26
N ILE A 258 7.07 5.15 -11.05
CA ILE A 258 7.62 6.46 -10.67
C ILE A 258 6.48 7.46 -10.38
N SER A 259 5.41 7.43 -11.16
CA SER A 259 4.23 8.29 -10.94
C SER A 259 3.51 7.96 -9.64
N VAL A 260 3.39 6.67 -9.32
CA VAL A 260 2.85 6.19 -8.04
C VAL A 260 3.75 6.62 -6.87
N LEU A 261 5.07 6.53 -7.04
CA LEU A 261 6.04 6.98 -6.04
C LEU A 261 5.89 8.48 -5.73
N LEU A 262 5.68 9.33 -6.74
CA LEU A 262 5.37 10.75 -6.52
C LEU A 262 4.10 10.96 -5.71
N GLN A 263 3.07 10.13 -5.93
CA GLN A 263 1.84 10.19 -5.14
C GLN A 263 2.08 9.75 -3.68
N ILE A 264 2.95 8.76 -3.46
CA ILE A 264 3.38 8.35 -2.12
C ILE A 264 4.16 9.48 -1.43
N CYS A 265 5.06 10.16 -2.13
CA CYS A 265 5.75 11.34 -1.60
C CYS A 265 4.77 12.44 -1.16
N GLU A 266 3.67 12.64 -1.88
CA GLU A 266 2.61 13.58 -1.48
C GLU A 266 1.90 13.15 -0.19
N LEU A 267 1.63 11.86 0.00
CA LEU A 267 1.07 11.36 1.25
C LEU A 267 2.00 11.63 2.44
N ILE A 268 3.30 11.37 2.27
CA ILE A 268 4.31 11.61 3.31
C ILE A 268 4.42 13.11 3.64
N GLU A 269 4.41 13.96 2.62
CA GLU A 269 4.43 15.42 2.78
C GLU A 269 3.19 15.91 3.52
N SER A 270 2.04 15.29 3.26
CA SER A 270 0.77 15.57 3.93
C SER A 270 0.72 15.07 5.38
N GLY A 271 1.76 14.39 5.88
CA GLY A 271 1.90 13.97 7.27
C GLY A 271 1.47 12.53 7.57
N TYR A 272 1.09 11.74 6.56
CA TYR A 272 0.84 10.31 6.76
C TYR A 272 2.15 9.54 6.96
N LYS A 273 2.14 8.55 7.86
CA LYS A 273 3.12 7.46 7.82
C LYS A 273 2.70 6.47 6.74
N VAL A 274 3.61 6.13 5.84
CA VAL A 274 3.31 5.22 4.72
C VAL A 274 4.15 3.95 4.84
N ILE A 275 3.49 2.80 4.78
CA ILE A 275 4.12 1.47 4.86
C ILE A 275 3.79 0.72 3.57
N ILE A 276 4.81 0.21 2.90
CA ILE A 276 4.67 -0.40 1.58
C ILE A 276 5.32 -1.78 1.58
N SER A 277 4.59 -2.81 1.17
CA SER A 277 5.23 -4.05 0.72
C SER A 277 5.48 -3.98 -0.78
N THR A 278 6.68 -4.37 -1.22
CA THR A 278 7.06 -4.26 -2.64
C THR A 278 8.04 -5.35 -3.06
N HIS A 279 8.00 -5.66 -4.36
CA HIS A 279 9.00 -6.47 -5.08
C HIS A 279 9.70 -5.64 -6.19
N SER A 280 9.41 -4.34 -6.30
CA SER A 280 9.95 -3.48 -7.34
C SER A 280 11.27 -2.84 -6.92
N SER A 281 12.30 -2.97 -7.78
CA SER A 281 13.58 -2.27 -7.60
C SER A 281 13.40 -0.76 -7.55
N VAL A 282 12.44 -0.18 -8.30
CA VAL A 282 12.20 1.27 -8.38
C VAL A 282 11.97 1.90 -7.00
N PHE A 283 11.19 1.25 -6.13
CA PHE A 283 10.96 1.75 -4.78
C PHE A 283 12.20 1.68 -3.90
N ILE A 284 13.00 0.62 -4.06
CA ILE A 284 14.22 0.43 -3.27
C ILE A 284 15.37 1.30 -3.79
N GLU A 285 15.46 1.49 -5.10
CA GLU A 285 16.36 2.47 -5.72
C GLU A 285 16.06 3.88 -5.19
N PHE A 286 14.78 4.25 -5.05
CA PHE A 286 14.39 5.51 -4.41
C PHE A 286 14.82 5.57 -2.95
N ALA A 287 14.56 4.51 -2.16
CA ALA A 287 14.94 4.46 -0.74
C ALA A 287 16.44 4.63 -0.56
N TRP A 288 17.23 3.91 -1.37
CA TRP A 288 18.69 4.02 -1.41
C TRP A 288 19.15 5.42 -1.78
N ALA A 289 18.63 5.97 -2.89
CA ALA A 289 18.98 7.30 -3.35
C ALA A 289 18.63 8.37 -2.31
N PHE A 290 17.42 8.28 -1.73
CA PHE A 290 16.96 9.23 -0.70
C PHE A 290 17.88 9.22 0.52
N ASN A 291 18.15 8.05 1.12
CA ASN A 291 18.98 7.92 2.31
C ASN A 291 20.42 8.31 2.04
N THR A 292 21.00 7.91 0.88
CA THR A 292 22.35 8.27 0.48
C THR A 292 22.50 9.79 0.28
N LEU A 293 21.55 10.40 -0.44
CA LEU A 293 21.57 11.84 -0.70
C LEU A 293 21.30 12.65 0.56
N GLN A 294 20.40 12.20 1.44
CA GLN A 294 20.12 12.89 2.70
C GLN A 294 21.36 12.99 3.58
N ASN A 295 22.20 11.97 3.57
CA ASN A 295 23.41 11.92 4.39
C ASN A 295 24.63 12.63 3.76
N ASN A 296 24.71 12.73 2.43
CA ASN A 296 25.93 13.11 1.72
C ASN A 296 25.76 14.31 0.77
N CYS A 297 24.55 14.83 0.56
CA CYS A 297 24.29 15.89 -0.40
C CYS A 297 24.04 17.24 0.28
N ASN A 298 24.67 18.31 -0.23
CA ASN A 298 24.46 19.68 0.30
C ASN A 298 23.08 20.27 -0.07
N ASN A 299 22.46 19.78 -1.16
CA ASN A 299 21.15 20.27 -1.63
C ASN A 299 20.25 19.10 -2.04
N LEU A 300 19.71 18.40 -1.04
CA LEU A 300 18.80 17.28 -1.24
C LEU A 300 17.55 17.66 -2.08
N HIS A 301 17.06 18.90 -1.95
CA HIS A 301 15.90 19.34 -2.71
C HIS A 301 16.14 19.32 -4.23
N GLU A 302 17.23 19.90 -4.69
CA GLU A 302 17.59 19.90 -6.11
C GLU A 302 17.87 18.48 -6.61
N ALA A 303 18.55 17.66 -5.80
CA ALA A 303 18.81 16.27 -6.13
C ALA A 303 17.51 15.46 -6.32
N LEU A 304 16.54 15.61 -5.42
CA LEU A 304 15.22 14.96 -5.58
C LEU A 304 14.46 15.49 -6.79
N CYS A 305 14.49 16.80 -7.06
CA CYS A 305 13.87 17.37 -8.27
C CYS A 305 14.52 16.81 -9.54
N SER A 306 15.84 16.65 -9.56
CA SER A 306 16.58 16.02 -10.67
C SER A 306 16.20 14.55 -10.84
N LEU A 307 16.10 13.78 -9.74
CA LEU A 307 15.71 12.37 -9.76
C LEU A 307 14.32 12.17 -10.43
N PHE A 308 13.37 13.03 -10.11
CA PHE A 308 12.02 12.99 -10.67
C PHE A 308 11.84 13.81 -11.96
N GLN A 309 12.90 14.44 -12.45
CA GLN A 309 12.89 15.31 -13.65
C GLN A 309 11.82 16.40 -13.58
N VAL A 310 11.72 17.06 -12.43
CA VAL A 310 10.75 18.13 -12.17
C VAL A 310 11.44 19.46 -11.87
N GLU A 311 10.82 20.57 -12.24
CA GLU A 311 11.33 21.90 -11.91
C GLU A 311 11.24 22.16 -10.40
N VAL A 312 12.29 22.75 -9.82
CA VAL A 312 12.41 23.09 -8.39
C VAL A 312 11.25 23.93 -7.88
N ASN A 313 10.81 24.91 -8.69
CA ASN A 313 9.73 25.82 -8.33
C ASN A 313 8.32 25.30 -8.65
N SER A 314 8.20 24.14 -9.27
CA SER A 314 6.91 23.51 -9.55
C SER A 314 6.17 23.11 -8.27
N SER A 315 4.88 22.79 -8.39
CA SER A 315 4.09 22.28 -7.24
C SER A 315 4.65 20.97 -6.68
N VAL A 316 5.19 20.10 -7.56
CA VAL A 316 5.85 18.85 -7.14
C VAL A 316 7.22 19.13 -6.54
N GLY A 317 8.01 20.07 -7.11
CA GLY A 317 9.29 20.47 -6.51
C GLY A 317 9.11 21.01 -5.08
N LYS A 318 8.08 21.84 -4.84
CA LYS A 318 7.74 22.31 -3.49
C LYS A 318 7.33 21.18 -2.55
N MET A 319 6.58 20.19 -3.02
CA MET A 319 6.24 18.98 -2.26
C MET A 319 7.52 18.18 -1.90
N LEU A 320 8.43 17.97 -2.84
CA LEU A 320 9.71 17.28 -2.59
C LEU A 320 10.59 18.03 -1.56
N LYS A 321 10.47 19.36 -1.49
CA LYS A 321 11.09 20.14 -0.41
C LYS A 321 10.54 19.76 0.97
N GLY A 322 9.25 19.45 1.07
CA GLY A 322 8.58 19.07 2.33
C GLY A 322 9.04 17.74 2.90
N ILE A 323 9.54 16.83 2.05
CA ILE A 323 9.94 15.49 2.51
C ILE A 323 11.42 15.35 2.89
N GLN A 324 12.25 16.37 2.75
CA GLN A 324 13.71 16.28 2.94
C GLN A 324 14.15 15.77 4.32
N LYS A 325 13.35 16.02 5.37
CA LYS A 325 13.64 15.63 6.75
C LYS A 325 12.93 14.34 7.16
N LYS A 326 12.28 13.69 6.21
CA LYS A 326 11.52 12.48 6.47
C LYS A 326 12.46 11.27 6.61
N ILE A 327 12.04 10.29 7.39
CA ILE A 327 12.80 9.07 7.67
C ILE A 327 12.30 7.96 6.77
N VAL A 328 13.20 7.37 5.99
CA VAL A 328 12.90 6.22 5.12
C VAL A 328 13.59 4.99 5.70
N LYS A 329 12.79 3.94 5.95
CA LYS A 329 13.24 2.65 6.49
C LYS A 329 12.97 1.53 5.50
N THR A 330 13.79 0.49 5.52
CA THR A 330 13.60 -0.72 4.70
C THR A 330 13.88 -1.95 5.53
N TYR A 331 12.92 -2.88 5.56
CA TYR A 331 13.04 -4.14 6.28
C TYR A 331 12.95 -5.32 5.33
N PHE A 332 13.93 -6.21 5.44
CA PHE A 332 13.96 -7.47 4.72
C PHE A 332 13.29 -8.57 5.54
N PHE A 333 12.32 -9.22 4.94
CA PHE A 333 11.63 -10.40 5.48
C PHE A 333 12.32 -11.64 4.94
N SER A 334 13.08 -12.33 5.78
CA SER A 334 13.79 -13.55 5.43
C SER A 334 13.01 -14.78 5.88
N ARG A 335 12.97 -15.81 5.04
CA ARG A 335 12.47 -17.13 5.42
C ARG A 335 13.65 -18.06 5.64
N GLN A 336 13.75 -18.65 6.83
CA GLN A 336 14.77 -19.62 7.15
C GLN A 336 14.49 -20.93 6.42
N TYR A 337 15.51 -21.49 5.73
CA TYR A 337 15.34 -22.70 4.93
C TYR A 337 15.07 -23.94 5.80
N ASP A 338 15.64 -24.01 7.01
CA ASP A 338 15.60 -25.19 7.87
C ASP A 338 14.25 -25.44 8.54
N ASN A 339 13.54 -24.38 8.92
CA ASN A 339 12.28 -24.48 9.68
C ASN A 339 11.10 -23.74 9.03
N GLY A 340 11.33 -23.05 7.92
CA GLY A 340 10.32 -22.28 7.21
C GLY A 340 9.82 -21.02 7.95
N LYS A 341 10.44 -20.69 9.09
CA LYS A 341 10.09 -19.52 9.89
C LYS A 341 10.61 -18.23 9.29
N VAL A 342 9.95 -17.13 9.62
CA VAL A 342 10.22 -15.79 9.06
C VAL A 342 10.72 -14.87 10.16
N GLY A 343 11.78 -14.13 9.86
CA GLY A 343 12.28 -13.03 10.67
C GLY A 343 12.44 -11.76 9.85
N THR A 344 12.63 -10.63 10.52
CA THR A 344 12.90 -9.34 9.87
C THR A 344 14.30 -8.84 10.18
N ARG A 345 14.88 -8.10 9.23
CA ARG A 345 16.15 -7.41 9.38
C ARG A 345 16.04 -5.99 8.82
N ASP A 346 16.51 -4.99 9.57
CA ASP A 346 16.66 -3.62 9.06
C ASP A 346 17.81 -3.60 8.03
N ILE A 347 17.49 -3.19 6.81
CA ILE A 347 18.43 -3.00 5.71
C ILE A 347 18.39 -1.55 5.19
N SER A 348 17.98 -0.60 6.02
CA SER A 348 17.74 0.79 5.61
C SER A 348 19.00 1.50 5.07
N THR A 349 20.19 1.00 5.37
CA THR A 349 21.44 1.51 4.78
C THR A 349 21.52 1.24 3.29
N LEU A 350 20.96 0.12 2.80
CA LEU A 350 20.97 -0.32 1.41
C LEU A 350 22.37 -0.21 0.78
N ASP A 351 23.41 -0.54 1.58
CA ASP A 351 24.82 -0.32 1.23
C ASP A 351 25.27 -1.30 0.14
N VAL A 352 25.37 -0.79 -1.08
CA VAL A 352 25.80 -1.56 -2.26
C VAL A 352 27.27 -2.00 -2.18
N THR A 353 28.07 -1.46 -1.26
CA THR A 353 29.47 -1.82 -1.05
C THR A 353 29.68 -2.83 0.07
N SER A 354 28.61 -3.24 0.74
CA SER A 354 28.66 -4.19 1.83
C SER A 354 29.04 -5.60 1.35
N ASP A 355 29.87 -6.29 2.11
CA ASP A 355 30.17 -7.72 1.91
C ASP A 355 28.97 -8.61 2.22
N GLU A 356 27.97 -8.09 2.92
CA GLU A 356 26.73 -8.81 3.21
C GLU A 356 25.75 -8.72 2.03
N LEU A 357 25.53 -9.82 1.33
CA LEU A 357 24.64 -9.90 0.16
C LEU A 357 23.23 -9.35 0.41
N ILE A 358 22.68 -9.51 1.61
CA ILE A 358 21.38 -8.97 1.97
C ILE A 358 21.34 -7.44 1.85
N LEU A 359 22.42 -6.77 2.19
CA LEU A 359 22.55 -5.31 2.09
C LEU A 359 22.89 -4.88 0.66
N SER A 360 23.92 -5.50 0.05
CA SER A 360 24.40 -5.10 -1.27
C SER A 360 23.45 -5.47 -2.40
N GLU A 361 22.63 -6.50 -2.24
CA GLU A 361 21.61 -6.95 -3.20
C GLU A 361 20.18 -6.55 -2.80
N TRP A 362 20.05 -5.69 -1.79
CA TRP A 362 18.76 -5.15 -1.33
C TRP A 362 17.69 -6.22 -1.03
N GLY A 363 18.12 -7.25 -0.29
CA GLY A 363 17.25 -8.38 0.02
C GLY A 363 16.97 -9.27 -1.19
N GLY A 364 17.89 -9.32 -2.17
CA GLY A 364 17.79 -10.14 -3.38
C GLY A 364 17.06 -9.48 -4.55
N ILE A 365 16.57 -8.23 -4.39
CA ILE A 365 15.88 -7.53 -5.51
C ILE A 365 16.85 -7.23 -6.66
N SER A 366 18.11 -6.89 -6.38
CA SER A 366 19.12 -6.59 -7.38
C SER A 366 20.06 -7.77 -7.70
N GLU A 367 19.90 -8.92 -7.05
CA GLU A 367 20.79 -10.09 -7.18
C GLU A 367 21.06 -10.48 -8.64
N PHE A 368 19.99 -10.64 -9.43
CA PHE A 368 20.13 -11.05 -10.82
C PHE A 368 20.79 -9.97 -11.67
N ALA A 369 20.48 -8.69 -11.45
CA ALA A 369 21.10 -7.58 -12.16
C ALA A 369 22.61 -7.48 -11.85
N THR A 370 22.99 -7.65 -10.59
CA THR A 370 24.38 -7.71 -10.15
C THR A 370 25.12 -8.89 -10.82
N ARG A 371 24.52 -10.06 -10.83
CA ARG A 371 25.09 -11.26 -11.49
C ARG A 371 25.28 -11.04 -12.99
N VAL A 372 24.28 -10.47 -13.67
CA VAL A 372 24.36 -10.15 -15.11
C VAL A 372 25.50 -9.19 -15.38
N ASN A 373 25.62 -8.10 -14.59
CA ASN A 373 26.69 -7.12 -14.76
C ASN A 373 28.07 -7.75 -14.57
N ASN A 374 28.25 -8.60 -13.57
CA ASN A 374 29.51 -9.29 -13.31
C ASN A 374 29.88 -10.23 -14.48
N VAL A 375 28.94 -11.06 -14.92
CA VAL A 375 29.18 -12.00 -16.03
C VAL A 375 29.46 -11.25 -17.33
N VAL A 376 28.66 -10.21 -17.65
CA VAL A 376 28.92 -9.40 -18.86
C VAL A 376 30.29 -8.74 -18.77
N SER A 377 30.68 -8.17 -17.62
CA SER A 377 32.00 -7.55 -17.47
C SER A 377 33.16 -8.54 -17.58
N GLU A 378 32.96 -9.78 -17.09
CA GLU A 378 33.97 -10.84 -17.16
C GLU A 378 34.18 -11.37 -18.59
N PHE A 379 33.12 -11.51 -19.38
CA PHE A 379 33.16 -12.10 -20.71
C PHE A 379 33.05 -11.09 -21.87
N TYR A 380 32.96 -9.78 -21.56
CA TYR A 380 32.97 -8.73 -22.58
C TYR A 380 34.41 -8.45 -22.99
N ASN A 381 34.79 -8.89 -24.22
CA ASN A 381 36.11 -8.66 -24.82
C ASN A 381 36.10 -7.42 -25.72
#